data_50d29b23c58ba54fcbd47f1316046f4e
#
_entry.id   50d29b23c58ba54fcbd47f1316046f4e
#
_cell.length_a   1.000
_cell.length_b   1.000
_cell.length_c   1.000
_cell.angle_alpha   90.00
_cell.angle_beta   90.00
_cell.angle_gamma   90.00
#
_symmetry.space_group_name_H-M   'P 1'
#
loop_
_entity.id
_entity.type
_entity.pdbx_description
1 polymer ?
#
loop_
_entity_poly.entity_id
_entity_poly.type
_entity_poly.pdbx_seq_one_letter_code
_entity_poly.pdbx_strand_id
1 'polypeptide(L)'
;MESPYTDFVGQVWEEFPQLAEWHNLDNSTLPIWKLDKFIEAGYHNFLAERKPLYNLSIMIEKYAQENHQPLLATFEKIARFSFVKKRYQEMVKNIPKVWIIADFDKPVIPSKELSPNSEFLSCQNTNLANVWTVITRGPYGPFGLIAEEFEDGKFRGFFTLNPNVCRYALKVMGKTLGTKFTIQ
;
A
#
# COMPACT_ATOMS: atom_id res chain seq x y z
N MET A 1 -5.39 -14.37 23.06
CA MET A 1 -6.69 -13.98 22.50
C MET A 1 -6.44 -13.64 21.05
N GLU A 2 -6.93 -14.43 20.14
CA GLU A 2 -6.87 -14.08 18.73
C GLU A 2 -7.71 -12.81 18.51
N SER A 3 -7.14 -11.83 17.83
CA SER A 3 -7.88 -10.63 17.44
C SER A 3 -9.13 -11.08 16.68
N PRO A 4 -10.32 -10.50 16.95
CA PRO A 4 -11.51 -10.80 16.17
C PRO A 4 -11.36 -10.41 14.70
N TYR A 5 -10.33 -9.64 14.37
CA TYR A 5 -9.97 -9.25 13.01
C TYR A 5 -8.78 -10.07 12.53
N THR A 6 -9.03 -10.99 11.61
CA THR A 6 -8.00 -11.78 10.94
C THR A 6 -7.34 -11.01 9.79
N ASP A 7 -7.92 -9.87 9.41
CA ASP A 7 -7.46 -9.05 8.30
C ASP A 7 -6.60 -7.86 8.72
N PHE A 8 -5.73 -7.43 7.82
CA PHE A 8 -4.76 -6.37 8.08
C PHE A 8 -5.41 -4.98 8.27
N VAL A 9 -6.37 -4.64 7.42
CA VAL A 9 -7.07 -3.34 7.51
C VAL A 9 -7.87 -3.24 8.81
N GLY A 10 -8.53 -4.34 9.20
CA GLY A 10 -9.24 -4.42 10.47
C GLY A 10 -8.34 -4.15 11.67
N GLN A 11 -7.11 -4.70 11.67
CA GLN A 11 -6.12 -4.44 12.73
C GLN A 11 -5.77 -2.95 12.85
N VAL A 12 -5.62 -2.27 11.72
CA VAL A 12 -5.34 -0.81 11.73
C VAL A 12 -6.55 -0.02 12.25
N TRP A 13 -7.75 -0.37 11.83
CA TRP A 13 -8.97 0.26 12.34
C TRP A 13 -9.18 0.02 13.84
N GLU A 14 -8.80 -1.14 14.34
CA GLU A 14 -8.89 -1.46 15.77
C GLU A 14 -7.98 -0.56 16.62
N GLU A 15 -6.78 -0.26 16.14
CA GLU A 15 -5.87 0.68 16.79
C GLU A 15 -6.34 2.14 16.69
N PHE A 16 -7.05 2.49 15.63
CA PHE A 16 -7.57 3.83 15.37
C PHE A 16 -9.10 3.79 15.17
N PRO A 17 -9.87 3.43 16.21
CA PRO A 17 -11.32 3.21 16.07
C PRO A 17 -12.09 4.44 15.57
N GLN A 18 -11.58 5.65 15.83
CA GLN A 18 -12.15 6.89 15.30
C GLN A 18 -12.10 6.97 13.77
N LEU A 19 -11.19 6.21 13.11
CA LEU A 19 -11.11 6.16 11.66
C LEU A 19 -12.14 5.21 11.06
N ALA A 20 -12.46 4.12 11.74
CA ALA A 20 -13.47 3.17 11.29
C ALA A 20 -14.88 3.77 11.27
N GLU A 21 -15.14 4.75 12.11
CA GLU A 21 -16.42 5.48 12.17
C GLU A 21 -16.57 6.53 11.07
N TRP A 22 -15.47 6.90 10.41
CA TRP A 22 -15.47 7.91 9.36
C TRP A 22 -15.90 7.27 8.02
N HIS A 23 -17.05 7.67 7.57
CA HIS A 23 -17.69 7.48 6.28
C HIS A 23 -17.03 6.50 5.29
N ASN A 24 -17.56 5.28 5.25
CA ASN A 24 -17.34 4.42 4.11
C ASN A 24 -18.00 5.06 2.90
N LEU A 25 -17.20 5.70 2.07
CA LEU A 25 -17.71 6.25 0.82
C LEU A 25 -17.67 5.17 -0.24
N ASP A 26 -18.84 4.91 -0.80
CA ASP A 26 -18.92 4.10 -2.01
C ASP A 26 -18.10 4.77 -3.11
N ASN A 27 -17.28 3.99 -3.77
CA ASN A 27 -16.42 4.46 -4.85
C ASN A 27 -17.20 5.17 -5.98
N SER A 28 -18.47 4.86 -6.16
CA SER A 28 -19.35 5.52 -7.13
C SER A 28 -19.55 7.02 -6.88
N THR A 29 -19.31 7.48 -5.66
CA THR A 29 -19.45 8.90 -5.28
C THR A 29 -18.19 9.75 -5.57
N LEU A 30 -17.08 9.12 -5.94
CA LEU A 30 -15.82 9.77 -6.24
C LEU A 30 -15.51 9.66 -7.75
N PRO A 31 -16.08 10.51 -8.59
CA PRO A 31 -15.93 10.38 -10.04
C PRO A 31 -14.48 10.63 -10.52
N ILE A 32 -13.62 11.23 -9.68
CA ILE A 32 -12.26 11.59 -10.05
C ILE A 32 -11.31 11.31 -8.88
N TRP A 33 -10.52 10.26 -9.01
CA TRP A 33 -9.43 9.92 -8.08
C TRP A 33 -8.22 10.83 -8.34
N LYS A 34 -8.27 12.03 -7.77
CA LYS A 34 -7.16 12.98 -7.82
C LYS A 34 -6.46 13.02 -6.48
N LEU A 35 -5.15 12.91 -6.48
CA LEU A 35 -4.36 12.91 -5.25
C LEU A 35 -4.57 14.18 -4.43
N ASP A 36 -4.72 15.34 -5.08
CA ASP A 36 -5.01 16.61 -4.40
C ASP A 36 -6.29 16.57 -3.57
N LYS A 37 -7.33 15.88 -4.05
CA LYS A 37 -8.58 15.70 -3.31
C LYS A 37 -8.41 14.81 -2.08
N PHE A 38 -7.63 13.76 -2.20
CA PHE A 38 -7.27 12.91 -1.06
C PHE A 38 -6.41 13.67 -0.05
N ILE A 39 -5.48 14.51 -0.52
CA ILE A 39 -4.65 15.36 0.33
C ILE A 39 -5.52 16.38 1.09
N GLU A 40 -6.46 17.03 0.43
CA GLU A 40 -7.40 17.95 1.07
C GLU A 40 -8.25 17.27 2.15
N ALA A 41 -8.71 16.05 1.89
CA ALA A 41 -9.51 15.27 2.83
C ALA A 41 -8.70 14.78 4.04
N GLY A 42 -7.41 14.53 3.88
CA GLY A 42 -6.51 14.00 4.92
C GLY A 42 -6.70 12.54 5.28
N TYR A 43 -7.92 12.04 5.16
CA TYR A 43 -8.30 10.65 5.37
C TYR A 43 -9.57 10.32 4.59
N HIS A 44 -9.63 9.13 4.02
CA HIS A 44 -10.76 8.72 3.20
C HIS A 44 -10.94 7.20 3.22
N ASN A 45 -12.03 6.71 3.82
CA ASN A 45 -12.43 5.31 3.73
C ASN A 45 -13.12 5.05 2.38
N PHE A 46 -12.92 3.86 1.83
CA PHE A 46 -13.55 3.49 0.56
C PHE A 46 -13.83 1.99 0.46
N LEU A 47 -14.79 1.68 -0.39
CA LEU A 47 -14.91 0.42 -1.10
C LEU A 47 -14.53 0.68 -2.56
N ALA A 48 -13.71 -0.16 -3.15
CA ALA A 48 -13.20 0.07 -4.49
C ALA A 48 -12.98 -1.22 -5.28
N GLU A 49 -13.12 -1.11 -6.59
CA GLU A 49 -12.61 -2.08 -7.55
C GLU A 49 -11.12 -1.84 -7.85
N ARG A 50 -10.50 -2.74 -8.60
CA ARG A 50 -9.06 -2.66 -8.92
C ARG A 50 -8.65 -1.40 -9.65
N LYS A 51 -9.44 -0.97 -10.64
CA LYS A 51 -9.05 0.15 -11.51
C LYS A 51 -8.88 1.47 -10.77
N PRO A 52 -9.80 1.90 -9.90
CA PRO A 52 -9.60 3.08 -9.07
C PRO A 52 -8.38 2.99 -8.15
N LEU A 53 -8.15 1.84 -7.51
CA LEU A 53 -6.98 1.64 -6.66
C LEU A 53 -5.67 1.69 -7.46
N TYR A 54 -5.67 1.11 -8.65
CA TYR A 54 -4.53 1.18 -9.55
C TYR A 54 -4.20 2.63 -9.92
N ASN A 55 -5.21 3.44 -10.23
CA ASN A 55 -5.02 4.87 -10.53
C ASN A 55 -4.47 5.63 -9.33
N LEU A 56 -5.00 5.38 -8.13
CA LEU A 56 -4.49 6.00 -6.90
C LEU A 56 -3.04 5.57 -6.61
N SER A 57 -2.73 4.30 -6.81
CA SER A 57 -1.36 3.78 -6.65
C SER A 57 -0.38 4.51 -7.57
N ILE A 58 -0.74 4.70 -8.84
CA ILE A 58 0.09 5.46 -9.80
C ILE A 58 0.33 6.89 -9.33
N MET A 59 -0.68 7.56 -8.77
CA MET A 59 -0.53 8.92 -8.26
C MET A 59 0.45 9.00 -7.08
N ILE A 60 0.39 8.04 -6.16
CA ILE A 60 1.31 7.98 -5.01
C ILE A 60 2.73 7.64 -5.49
N GLU A 61 2.87 6.67 -6.39
CA GLU A 61 4.15 6.30 -6.99
C GLU A 61 4.80 7.48 -7.72
N LYS A 62 4.01 8.22 -8.50
CA LYS A 62 4.48 9.43 -9.20
C LYS A 62 4.95 10.50 -8.21
N TYR A 63 4.21 10.71 -7.13
CA TYR A 63 4.63 11.62 -6.06
C TYR A 63 6.00 11.20 -5.48
N ALA A 64 6.17 9.92 -5.17
CA ALA A 64 7.44 9.39 -4.66
C ALA A 64 8.58 9.65 -5.63
N GLN A 65 8.37 9.42 -6.91
CA GLN A 65 9.35 9.64 -7.97
C GLN A 65 9.73 11.13 -8.11
N GLU A 66 8.74 12.01 -8.18
CA GLU A 66 8.96 13.46 -8.36
C GLU A 66 9.63 14.10 -7.15
N ASN A 67 9.41 13.57 -5.95
CA ASN A 67 9.94 14.09 -4.70
C ASN A 67 11.13 13.27 -4.14
N HIS A 68 11.63 12.29 -4.89
CA HIS A 68 12.75 11.41 -4.49
C HIS A 68 12.54 10.78 -3.11
N GLN A 69 11.36 10.21 -2.88
CA GLN A 69 10.98 9.60 -1.61
C GLN A 69 10.96 8.08 -1.70
N PRO A 70 11.23 7.39 -0.56
CA PRO A 70 11.11 5.93 -0.53
C PRO A 70 9.67 5.49 -0.77
N LEU A 71 9.49 4.27 -1.30
CA LEU A 71 8.20 3.71 -1.63
C LEU A 71 8.09 2.27 -1.14
N LEU A 72 6.95 1.93 -0.53
CA LEU A 72 6.55 0.56 -0.26
C LEU A 72 5.29 0.25 -1.05
N ALA A 73 5.29 -0.88 -1.75
CA ALA A 73 4.14 -1.35 -2.50
C ALA A 73 3.90 -2.85 -2.31
N THR A 74 2.65 -3.22 -2.09
CA THR A 74 2.23 -4.62 -2.02
C THR A 74 1.42 -4.98 -3.27
N PHE A 75 1.58 -6.20 -3.75
CA PHE A 75 0.99 -6.67 -5.02
C PHE A 75 0.14 -7.93 -4.88
N GLU A 76 -0.24 -8.32 -3.68
CA GLU A 76 -0.92 -9.59 -3.43
C GLU A 76 -0.06 -10.76 -3.96
N LYS A 77 -0.10 -11.04 -5.27
CA LYS A 77 0.68 -12.08 -5.96
C LYS A 77 1.77 -11.49 -6.84
N ILE A 78 2.87 -12.20 -6.98
CA ILE A 78 3.99 -11.78 -7.85
C ILE A 78 3.57 -11.57 -9.30
N ALA A 79 2.56 -12.31 -9.78
CA ALA A 79 2.03 -12.13 -11.11
C ALA A 79 1.48 -10.71 -11.35
N ARG A 80 0.92 -10.07 -10.34
CA ARG A 80 0.45 -8.68 -10.45
C ARG A 80 1.59 -7.69 -10.61
N PHE A 81 2.70 -7.91 -9.92
CA PHE A 81 3.89 -7.11 -10.10
C PHE A 81 4.43 -7.21 -11.53
N SER A 82 4.33 -8.37 -12.15
CA SER A 82 4.79 -8.59 -13.52
C SER A 82 4.15 -7.62 -14.54
N PHE A 83 2.91 -7.20 -14.33
CA PHE A 83 2.24 -6.21 -15.18
C PHE A 83 2.82 -4.80 -15.06
N VAL A 84 3.43 -4.47 -13.94
CA VAL A 84 3.96 -3.12 -13.65
C VAL A 84 5.48 -3.09 -13.60
N LYS A 85 6.14 -4.21 -13.76
CA LYS A 85 7.59 -4.39 -13.66
C LYS A 85 8.36 -3.34 -14.47
N LYS A 86 7.99 -3.14 -15.73
CA LYS A 86 8.66 -2.17 -16.60
C LYS A 86 8.56 -0.74 -16.06
N ARG A 87 7.39 -0.35 -15.53
CA ARG A 87 7.20 0.96 -14.91
C ARG A 87 8.07 1.10 -13.66
N TYR A 88 8.16 0.06 -12.84
CA TYR A 88 9.01 0.05 -11.64
C TYR A 88 10.50 0.12 -12.00
N GLN A 89 10.94 -0.53 -13.06
CA GLN A 89 12.33 -0.44 -13.53
C GLN A 89 12.74 0.99 -13.87
N GLU A 90 11.83 1.78 -14.44
CA GLU A 90 12.09 3.21 -14.69
C GLU A 90 12.00 4.04 -13.42
N MET A 91 11.00 3.79 -12.60
CA MET A 91 10.73 4.56 -11.39
C MET A 91 11.84 4.44 -10.35
N VAL A 92 12.42 3.25 -10.15
CA VAL A 92 13.46 3.02 -9.15
C VAL A 92 14.76 3.79 -9.42
N LYS A 93 14.96 4.30 -10.63
CA LYS A 93 16.09 5.17 -10.97
C LYS A 93 16.03 6.51 -10.22
N ASN A 94 14.85 6.93 -9.80
CA ASN A 94 14.60 8.22 -9.15
C ASN A 94 14.12 8.09 -7.70
N ILE A 95 14.01 6.87 -7.18
CA ILE A 95 13.55 6.60 -5.82
C ILE A 95 14.72 6.03 -4.99
N PRO A 96 14.99 6.56 -3.78
CA PRO A 96 16.14 6.12 -2.98
C PRO A 96 16.03 4.68 -2.49
N LYS A 97 14.82 4.20 -2.22
CA LYS A 97 14.55 2.83 -1.77
C LYS A 97 13.14 2.43 -2.14
N VAL A 98 12.96 1.21 -2.62
CA VAL A 98 11.64 0.63 -2.86
C VAL A 98 11.56 -0.77 -2.25
N TRP A 99 10.48 -1.03 -1.52
CA TRP A 99 10.10 -2.36 -1.04
C TRP A 99 8.93 -2.86 -1.86
N ILE A 100 9.08 -4.06 -2.41
CA ILE A 100 8.06 -4.74 -3.20
C ILE A 100 7.67 -6.00 -2.45
N ILE A 101 6.43 -6.07 -2.01
CA ILE A 101 5.89 -7.16 -1.21
C ILE A 101 4.84 -7.90 -2.03
N ALA A 102 4.99 -9.21 -2.17
CA ALA A 102 4.03 -10.03 -2.89
C ALA A 102 4.07 -11.49 -2.40
N ASP A 103 3.01 -12.22 -2.63
CA ASP A 103 3.02 -13.68 -2.51
C ASP A 103 3.78 -14.27 -3.71
N PHE A 104 4.93 -14.86 -3.42
CA PHE A 104 5.73 -15.59 -4.41
C PHE A 104 5.19 -17.01 -4.57
N ASP A 105 3.99 -17.11 -5.14
CA ASP A 105 3.33 -18.38 -5.45
C ASP A 105 4.06 -19.20 -6.52
N LYS A 106 5.07 -18.60 -7.17
CA LYS A 106 5.96 -19.25 -8.13
C LYS A 106 7.42 -19.01 -7.77
N PRO A 107 8.33 -19.98 -7.96
CA PRO A 107 9.74 -19.84 -7.62
C PRO A 107 10.50 -18.95 -8.61
N VAL A 108 9.98 -17.79 -8.92
CA VAL A 108 10.67 -16.78 -9.72
C VAL A 108 11.27 -15.77 -8.75
N ILE A 109 12.59 -15.68 -8.73
CA ILE A 109 13.29 -14.63 -7.99
C ILE A 109 13.34 -13.40 -8.89
N PRO A 110 12.50 -12.39 -8.66
CA PRO A 110 12.47 -11.19 -9.52
C PRO A 110 13.67 -10.26 -9.29
N SER A 111 14.52 -10.57 -8.33
CA SER A 111 15.46 -9.64 -7.70
C SER A 111 16.63 -9.17 -8.56
N LYS A 112 16.94 -9.83 -9.65
CA LYS A 112 18.16 -9.51 -10.44
C LYS A 112 17.98 -8.40 -11.48
N GLU A 113 16.74 -8.00 -11.76
CA GLU A 113 16.45 -7.08 -12.87
C GLU A 113 16.10 -5.67 -12.42
N LEU A 114 15.93 -5.44 -11.11
CA LEU A 114 15.72 -4.12 -10.53
C LEU A 114 16.99 -3.59 -9.88
N SER A 115 17.01 -2.29 -9.69
CA SER A 115 18.12 -1.56 -9.07
C SER A 115 18.50 -2.11 -7.68
N PRO A 116 19.76 -1.97 -7.21
CA PRO A 116 20.20 -2.36 -5.86
C PRO A 116 19.41 -1.74 -4.72
N ASN A 117 18.71 -0.63 -4.95
CA ASN A 117 17.84 0.02 -3.98
C ASN A 117 16.45 -0.62 -3.86
N SER A 118 16.19 -1.70 -4.60
CA SER A 118 14.94 -2.47 -4.54
C SER A 118 15.10 -3.68 -3.62
N GLU A 119 14.08 -3.93 -2.81
CA GLU A 119 14.03 -5.10 -1.94
C GLU A 119 12.69 -5.82 -2.14
N PHE A 120 12.77 -7.13 -2.43
CA PHE A 120 11.61 -7.99 -2.60
C PHE A 120 11.38 -8.81 -1.34
N LEU A 121 10.16 -8.78 -0.82
CA LEU A 121 9.75 -9.54 0.36
C LEU A 121 8.53 -10.39 0.04
N SER A 122 8.59 -11.68 0.39
CA SER A 122 7.45 -12.57 0.25
C SER A 122 6.49 -12.41 1.43
N CYS A 123 5.21 -12.24 1.12
CA CYS A 123 4.13 -12.27 2.11
C CYS A 123 3.34 -13.58 2.09
N GLN A 124 3.90 -14.63 1.47
CA GLN A 124 3.28 -15.95 1.39
C GLN A 124 2.91 -16.48 2.78
N ASN A 125 1.72 -17.07 2.89
CA ASN A 125 1.18 -17.63 4.14
C ASN A 125 1.00 -16.58 5.27
N THR A 126 0.86 -15.33 4.92
CA THR A 126 0.54 -14.24 5.87
C THR A 126 -0.79 -13.57 5.50
N ASN A 127 -1.34 -12.79 6.44
CA ASN A 127 -2.53 -11.98 6.17
C ASN A 127 -2.27 -10.80 5.22
N LEU A 128 -1.02 -10.59 4.79
CA LEU A 128 -0.66 -9.58 3.80
C LEU A 128 -0.87 -10.04 2.36
N ALA A 129 -1.18 -11.31 2.14
CA ALA A 129 -1.40 -11.86 0.79
C ALA A 129 -2.59 -11.22 0.04
N ASN A 130 -3.53 -10.62 0.76
CA ASN A 130 -4.70 -9.93 0.20
C ASN A 130 -4.58 -8.39 0.28
N VAL A 131 -3.43 -7.88 0.68
CA VAL A 131 -3.24 -6.46 0.96
C VAL A 131 -2.76 -5.72 -0.28
N TRP A 132 -3.39 -4.60 -0.54
CA TRP A 132 -2.95 -3.61 -1.54
C TRP A 132 -2.59 -2.32 -0.82
N THR A 133 -1.31 -2.09 -0.67
CA THR A 133 -0.78 -0.92 0.05
C THR A 133 0.27 -0.22 -0.79
N VAL A 134 0.19 1.09 -0.82
CA VAL A 134 1.22 1.95 -1.42
C VAL A 134 1.47 3.11 -0.45
N ILE A 135 2.65 3.14 0.13
CA ILE A 135 3.05 4.14 1.12
C ILE A 135 4.35 4.80 0.68
N THR A 136 4.39 6.11 0.76
CA THR A 136 5.58 6.93 0.56
C THR A 136 5.71 7.95 1.70
N ARG A 137 6.71 8.82 1.63
CA ARG A 137 6.92 9.88 2.62
C ARG A 137 6.53 11.23 2.02
N GLY A 138 5.62 11.92 2.70
CA GLY A 138 5.25 13.29 2.41
C GLY A 138 5.90 14.30 3.37
N PRO A 139 5.47 15.57 3.31
CA PRO A 139 6.02 16.64 4.17
C PRO A 139 5.83 16.39 5.66
N TYR A 140 4.79 15.67 6.06
CA TYR A 140 4.44 15.43 7.46
C TYR A 140 4.80 14.02 7.94
N GLY A 141 5.39 13.20 7.09
CA GLY A 141 5.73 11.81 7.36
C GLY A 141 5.10 10.86 6.35
N PRO A 142 5.04 9.55 6.66
CA PRO A 142 4.47 8.59 5.72
C PRO A 142 2.99 8.83 5.47
N PHE A 143 2.56 8.64 4.22
CA PHE A 143 1.17 8.70 3.80
C PHE A 143 0.92 7.69 2.68
N GLY A 144 -0.31 7.34 2.46
CA GLY A 144 -0.66 6.51 1.34
C GLY A 144 -1.98 5.78 1.43
N LEU A 145 -2.04 4.72 0.66
CA LEU A 145 -3.17 3.83 0.47
C LEU A 145 -2.95 2.54 1.25
N ILE A 146 -3.96 2.14 2.02
CA ILE A 146 -3.99 0.85 2.73
C ILE A 146 -5.33 0.20 2.44
N ALA A 147 -5.31 -0.93 1.75
CA ALA A 147 -6.50 -1.66 1.36
C ALA A 147 -6.27 -3.18 1.39
N GLU A 148 -7.34 -3.93 1.41
CA GLU A 148 -7.32 -5.38 1.29
C GLU A 148 -8.49 -5.89 0.46
N GLU A 149 -8.27 -6.97 -0.26
CA GLU A 149 -9.31 -7.67 -0.98
C GLU A 149 -10.15 -8.50 0.01
N PHE A 150 -11.46 -8.25 0.05
CA PHE A 150 -12.40 -8.97 0.89
C PHE A 150 -13.37 -9.84 0.09
N GLU A 151 -13.52 -9.55 -1.20
CA GLU A 151 -14.29 -10.29 -2.19
C GLU A 151 -13.55 -10.15 -3.53
N ASP A 152 -13.65 -11.11 -4.42
CA ASP A 152 -12.92 -11.10 -5.68
C ASP A 152 -13.07 -9.78 -6.46
N GLY A 153 -11.95 -9.10 -6.64
CA GLY A 153 -11.88 -7.81 -7.31
C GLY A 153 -12.41 -6.62 -6.51
N LYS A 154 -12.85 -6.83 -5.26
CA LYS A 154 -13.38 -5.78 -4.39
C LYS A 154 -12.48 -5.56 -3.18
N PHE A 155 -12.16 -4.32 -2.94
CA PHE A 155 -11.24 -3.89 -1.90
C PHE A 155 -11.93 -2.95 -0.92
N ARG A 156 -11.55 -3.07 0.35
CA ARG A 156 -11.90 -2.11 1.39
C ARG A 156 -10.63 -1.54 1.99
N GLY A 157 -10.69 -0.30 2.40
CA GLY A 157 -9.55 0.33 3.01
C GLY A 157 -9.66 1.84 3.05
N PHE A 158 -8.53 2.49 3.08
CA PHE A 158 -8.48 3.94 3.21
C PHE A 158 -7.22 4.53 2.59
N PHE A 159 -7.32 5.80 2.25
CA PHE A 159 -6.18 6.68 2.03
C PHE A 159 -6.01 7.56 3.28
N THR A 160 -4.79 7.79 3.70
CA THR A 160 -4.51 8.66 4.85
C THR A 160 -3.24 9.48 4.69
N LEU A 161 -3.30 10.73 5.15
CA LEU A 161 -2.14 11.59 5.37
C LEU A 161 -1.69 11.58 6.84
N ASN A 162 -2.38 10.84 7.72
CA ASN A 162 -1.99 10.74 9.10
C ASN A 162 -0.74 9.86 9.23
N PRO A 163 0.43 10.43 9.57
CA PRO A 163 1.67 9.67 9.63
C PRO A 163 1.67 8.58 10.71
N ASN A 164 0.92 8.77 11.78
CA ASN A 164 0.83 7.77 12.86
C ASN A 164 0.11 6.50 12.40
N VAL A 165 -0.92 6.64 11.59
CA VAL A 165 -1.64 5.50 11.00
C VAL A 165 -0.71 4.72 10.06
N CYS A 166 0.01 5.41 9.19
CA CYS A 166 0.96 4.76 8.29
C CYS A 166 2.13 4.11 9.04
N ARG A 167 2.67 4.76 10.07
CA ARG A 167 3.74 4.17 10.91
C ARG A 167 3.27 2.90 11.60
N TYR A 168 2.04 2.89 12.11
CA TYR A 168 1.47 1.69 12.71
C TYR A 168 1.32 0.57 11.69
N ALA A 169 0.75 0.87 10.52
CA ALA A 169 0.62 -0.10 9.44
C ALA A 169 1.98 -0.69 9.02
N LEU A 170 2.98 0.17 8.84
CA LEU A 170 4.37 -0.24 8.53
C LEU A 170 4.97 -1.12 9.63
N LYS A 171 4.70 -0.81 10.90
CA LYS A 171 5.15 -1.61 12.04
C LYS A 171 4.51 -3.00 12.05
N VAL A 172 3.21 -3.10 11.80
CA VAL A 172 2.49 -4.39 11.73
C VAL A 172 3.03 -5.22 10.56
N MET A 173 3.16 -4.62 9.39
CA MET A 173 3.73 -5.30 8.21
C MET A 173 5.16 -5.75 8.46
N GLY A 174 5.99 -4.91 9.04
CA GLY A 174 7.37 -5.23 9.37
C GLY A 174 7.48 -6.38 10.38
N LYS A 175 6.62 -6.41 11.39
CA LYS A 175 6.54 -7.51 12.35
C LYS A 175 6.15 -8.83 11.67
N THR A 176 5.17 -8.78 10.78
CA THR A 176 4.71 -9.95 10.03
C THR A 176 5.80 -10.51 9.11
N LEU A 177 6.58 -9.66 8.47
CA LEU A 177 7.62 -10.04 7.50
C LEU A 177 9.02 -10.16 8.10
N GLY A 178 9.19 -9.88 9.40
CA GLY A 178 10.50 -9.93 10.05
C GLY A 178 11.48 -8.85 9.57
N THR A 179 10.98 -7.71 9.14
CA THR A 179 11.81 -6.59 8.63
C THR A 179 11.38 -5.25 9.21
N LYS A 180 12.20 -4.23 9.03
CA LYS A 180 11.88 -2.86 9.44
C LYS A 180 11.88 -1.94 8.22
N PHE A 181 10.77 -1.28 8.00
CA PHE A 181 10.64 -0.28 6.94
C PHE A 181 11.05 1.10 7.44
N THR A 182 11.96 1.76 6.73
CA THR A 182 12.55 3.05 7.12
C THR A 182 11.85 4.24 6.46
N ILE A 183 10.56 4.17 6.26
CA ILE A 183 9.73 5.32 5.86
C ILE A 183 9.29 6.02 7.15
N GLN A 184 9.87 7.20 7.43
CA GLN A 184 9.59 7.99 8.65
C GLN A 184 8.93 9.30 8.30
#